data_02998f0889411edc0f0267749f4590bb
#
_entry.id   02998f0889411edc0f0267749f4590bb
#
_cell.length_a   1.000
_cell.length_b   1.000
_cell.length_c   1.000
_cell.angle_alpha   90.00
_cell.angle_beta   90.00
_cell.angle_gamma   90.00
#
_symmetry.space_group_name_H-M   'P 1'
#
loop_
_entity.id
_entity.type
_entity.pdbx_description
1 polymer ?
#
loop_
_entity_poly.entity_id
_entity_poly.type
_entity_poly.pdbx_seq_one_letter_code
_entity_poly.pdbx_strand_id
1 'polypeptide(L)'
;MLKAEQRLYRFSANLGFLWTHLPLDEAIIRAADAGFDAVECHWPYDMPASQIADALEATGLSMQGINARCGDRAAGEFGLAALPGRQAEARADIDEAIAYAAAINAAAVHVMAGKSDASPAAQQCYRDNLAYAASQAMPHGLTILIEPINRMDVPGYHLSYVEDGVELITALGFENIKLMFDCYHTQIMQGDICRRLTANLHHIGHVQMAAVPDRGEPDAGELFYPAVLAALYAAGYQGFVGAEYRPRDTIDAGLGWLAKFKQAGGR
;
A
#
# COMPACT_ATOMS: atom_id res chain seq x y z
N MET A 1 20.92 2.66 -31.38
CA MET A 1 20.05 2.96 -30.24
C MET A 1 19.57 1.62 -29.69
N LEU A 2 20.15 1.17 -28.59
CA LEU A 2 19.69 -0.01 -27.86
C LEU A 2 18.30 0.34 -27.32
N LYS A 3 17.27 -0.45 -27.65
CA LYS A 3 15.97 -0.38 -26.99
C LYS A 3 16.25 -0.58 -25.50
N ALA A 4 15.84 0.38 -24.66
CA ALA A 4 15.84 0.18 -23.22
C ALA A 4 15.06 -1.11 -22.96
N GLU A 5 15.71 -2.14 -22.41
CA GLU A 5 15.06 -3.37 -21.98
C GLU A 5 13.99 -2.96 -21.00
N GLN A 6 12.73 -3.17 -21.37
CA GLN A 6 11.58 -2.84 -20.54
C GLN A 6 11.64 -3.78 -19.35
N ARG A 7 12.11 -3.26 -18.20
CA ARG A 7 12.13 -4.03 -16.95
C ARG A 7 10.68 -4.43 -16.65
N LEU A 8 10.41 -5.71 -16.57
CA LEU A 8 9.08 -6.26 -16.39
C LEU A 8 8.50 -5.93 -15.00
N TYR A 9 9.33 -5.98 -13.96
CA TYR A 9 8.91 -5.75 -12.59
C TYR A 9 9.47 -4.43 -12.07
N ARG A 10 8.61 -3.64 -11.44
CA ARG A 10 8.96 -2.37 -10.80
C ARG A 10 8.61 -2.45 -9.32
N PHE A 11 9.51 -1.97 -8.48
CA PHE A 11 9.36 -2.10 -7.03
C PHE A 11 9.36 -0.74 -6.35
N SER A 12 8.43 -0.54 -5.40
CA SER A 12 8.43 0.58 -4.47
C SER A 12 8.98 0.16 -3.11
N ALA A 13 9.76 1.04 -2.47
CA ALA A 13 10.19 0.84 -1.09
C ALA A 13 9.13 1.40 -0.14
N ASN A 14 8.66 0.61 0.83
CA ASN A 14 7.80 1.11 1.89
C ASN A 14 8.65 1.73 3.01
N LEU A 15 8.67 3.07 3.05
CA LEU A 15 9.46 3.85 4.01
C LEU A 15 8.84 3.90 5.42
N GLY A 16 7.68 3.26 5.61
CA GLY A 16 7.14 2.96 6.93
C GLY A 16 7.79 1.75 7.60
N PHE A 17 8.57 0.96 6.84
CA PHE A 17 9.35 -0.19 7.31
C PHE A 17 10.85 -0.06 7.04
N LEU A 18 11.21 0.45 5.85
CA LEU A 18 12.59 0.60 5.44
C LEU A 18 13.13 2.00 5.79
N TRP A 19 14.34 2.08 6.30
CA TRP A 19 15.03 3.33 6.72
C TRP A 19 14.23 4.22 7.69
N THR A 20 13.40 3.62 8.55
CA THR A 20 12.55 4.33 9.52
C THR A 20 13.33 5.16 10.56
N HIS A 21 14.65 4.99 10.64
CA HIS A 21 15.54 5.76 11.51
C HIS A 21 16.01 7.08 10.87
N LEU A 22 15.71 7.30 9.58
CA LEU A 22 16.04 8.51 8.84
C LEU A 22 14.80 9.43 8.72
N PRO A 23 15.00 10.75 8.54
CA PRO A 23 13.95 11.62 8.02
C PRO A 23 13.45 11.10 6.67
N LEU A 24 12.17 11.34 6.34
CA LEU A 24 11.53 10.74 5.16
C LEU A 24 12.19 11.16 3.84
N ASP A 25 12.63 12.42 3.71
CA ASP A 25 13.35 12.91 2.55
C ASP A 25 14.71 12.20 2.34
N GLU A 26 15.45 11.95 3.42
CA GLU A 26 16.69 11.16 3.38
C GLU A 26 16.39 9.69 3.04
N ALA A 27 15.30 9.11 3.57
CA ALA A 27 14.88 7.75 3.25
C ALA A 27 14.50 7.60 1.77
N ILE A 28 13.90 8.62 1.14
CA ILE A 28 13.64 8.66 -0.32
C ILE A 28 14.94 8.57 -1.11
N ILE A 29 15.97 9.35 -0.72
CA ILE A 29 17.28 9.33 -1.36
C ILE A 29 17.92 7.93 -1.21
N ARG A 30 17.84 7.34 -0.02
CA ARG A 30 18.36 5.97 0.23
C ARG A 30 17.65 4.92 -0.62
N ALA A 31 16.34 5.03 -0.82
CA ALA A 31 15.60 4.13 -1.69
C ALA A 31 16.04 4.25 -3.17
N ALA A 32 16.31 5.46 -3.65
CA ALA A 32 16.84 5.69 -4.98
C ALA A 32 18.24 5.06 -5.15
N ASP A 33 19.16 5.31 -4.18
CA ASP A 33 20.52 4.74 -4.18
C ASP A 33 20.50 3.20 -4.16
N ALA A 34 19.54 2.61 -3.44
CA ALA A 34 19.33 1.16 -3.37
C ALA A 34 18.73 0.59 -4.68
N GLY A 35 18.26 1.44 -5.60
CA GLY A 35 17.78 1.06 -6.90
C GLY A 35 16.29 0.70 -6.94
N PHE A 36 15.48 1.17 -5.99
CA PHE A 36 14.02 1.12 -6.11
C PHE A 36 13.52 2.02 -7.24
N ASP A 37 12.35 1.72 -7.77
CA ASP A 37 11.75 2.45 -8.89
C ASP A 37 10.71 3.47 -8.43
N ALA A 38 10.26 3.36 -7.17
CA ALA A 38 9.29 4.23 -6.51
C ALA A 38 9.40 4.07 -4.98
N VAL A 39 8.62 4.86 -4.26
CA VAL A 39 8.47 4.78 -2.80
C VAL A 39 7.00 4.83 -2.40
N GLU A 40 6.71 4.38 -1.20
CA GLU A 40 5.44 4.56 -0.49
C GLU A 40 5.75 4.78 0.99
N CYS A 41 4.86 5.42 1.73
CA CYS A 41 5.07 5.62 3.16
C CYS A 41 3.75 5.64 3.92
N HIS A 42 3.82 5.56 5.26
CA HIS A 42 2.60 5.55 6.06
C HIS A 42 2.09 6.97 6.32
N TRP A 43 2.68 7.70 7.23
CA TRP A 43 2.16 9.00 7.73
C TRP A 43 3.23 10.09 7.62
N PRO A 44 3.30 10.81 6.48
CA PRO A 44 4.37 11.80 6.22
C PRO A 44 4.12 13.17 6.86
N TYR A 45 3.04 13.37 7.60
CA TYR A 45 2.47 14.66 7.97
C TYR A 45 3.33 15.52 8.91
N ASP A 46 4.34 14.93 9.54
CA ASP A 46 5.29 15.68 10.38
C ASP A 46 6.36 16.44 9.58
N MET A 47 6.39 16.22 8.25
CA MET A 47 7.32 16.88 7.33
C MET A 47 6.55 17.74 6.34
N PRO A 48 7.06 18.95 5.98
CA PRO A 48 6.44 19.79 4.96
C PRO A 48 6.34 19.07 3.61
N ALA A 49 5.18 19.11 2.97
CA ALA A 49 4.97 18.46 1.67
C ALA A 49 5.96 18.93 0.60
N SER A 50 6.37 20.22 0.62
CA SER A 50 7.38 20.74 -0.29
C SER A 50 8.73 20.03 -0.18
N GLN A 51 9.17 19.71 1.04
CA GLN A 51 10.43 19.01 1.26
C GLN A 51 10.40 17.57 0.69
N ILE A 52 9.25 16.89 0.81
CA ILE A 52 9.07 15.58 0.20
C ILE A 52 8.99 15.69 -1.33
N ALA A 53 8.28 16.69 -1.86
CA ALA A 53 8.21 16.92 -3.30
C ALA A 53 9.61 17.18 -3.90
N ASP A 54 10.43 18.00 -3.22
CA ASP A 54 11.82 18.28 -3.63
C ASP A 54 12.68 17.01 -3.66
N ALA A 55 12.54 16.12 -2.64
CA ALA A 55 13.27 14.86 -2.60
C ALA A 55 12.83 13.88 -3.69
N LEU A 56 11.52 13.79 -3.98
CA LEU A 56 10.98 13.00 -5.08
C LEU A 56 11.46 13.51 -6.45
N GLU A 57 11.46 14.84 -6.66
CA GLU A 57 11.97 15.44 -7.89
C GLU A 57 13.48 15.19 -8.06
N ALA A 58 14.27 15.39 -7.01
CA ALA A 58 15.72 15.18 -7.03
C ALA A 58 16.11 13.72 -7.34
N THR A 59 15.32 12.74 -6.90
CA THR A 59 15.58 11.31 -7.12
C THR A 59 14.92 10.75 -8.36
N GLY A 60 13.91 11.42 -8.90
CA GLY A 60 13.05 10.91 -9.98
C GLY A 60 12.14 9.77 -9.55
N LEU A 61 12.02 9.50 -8.23
CA LEU A 61 11.09 8.49 -7.71
C LEU A 61 9.68 9.07 -7.61
N SER A 62 8.67 8.21 -7.77
CA SER A 62 7.26 8.56 -7.55
C SER A 62 6.75 7.99 -6.22
N MET A 63 5.89 8.76 -5.51
CA MET A 63 5.19 8.30 -4.32
C MET A 63 3.96 7.48 -4.74
N GLN A 64 3.93 6.17 -4.42
CA GLN A 64 2.84 5.30 -4.82
C GLN A 64 1.63 5.38 -3.90
N GLY A 65 1.85 5.67 -2.64
CA GLY A 65 0.76 5.84 -1.68
C GLY A 65 1.22 6.38 -0.35
N ILE A 66 0.28 7.00 0.35
CA ILE A 66 0.40 7.38 1.76
C ILE A 66 -0.85 6.92 2.49
N ASN A 67 -0.77 6.75 3.82
CA ASN A 67 -1.94 6.39 4.63
C ASN A 67 -2.60 7.65 5.22
N ALA A 68 -3.93 7.70 5.23
CA ALA A 68 -4.65 8.60 6.11
C ALA A 68 -4.27 8.31 7.58
N ARG A 69 -4.36 9.29 8.47
CA ARG A 69 -4.03 9.07 9.89
C ARG A 69 -4.82 7.90 10.46
N CYS A 70 -4.21 7.17 11.36
CA CYS A 70 -4.80 5.94 11.93
C CYS A 70 -5.44 6.17 13.30
N GLY A 71 -5.60 7.41 13.74
CA GLY A 71 -6.05 7.74 15.08
C GLY A 71 -4.91 7.65 16.10
N ASP A 72 -5.25 7.44 17.37
CA ASP A 72 -4.28 7.32 18.47
C ASP A 72 -3.65 5.91 18.52
N ARG A 73 -2.45 5.79 17.95
CA ARG A 73 -1.69 4.54 17.96
C ARG A 73 -1.31 4.06 19.37
N ALA A 74 -1.10 4.97 20.31
CA ALA A 74 -0.78 4.61 21.68
C ALA A 74 -2.00 3.98 22.38
N ALA A 75 -3.21 4.39 22.02
CA ALA A 75 -4.45 3.73 22.44
C ALA A 75 -4.78 2.46 21.64
N GLY A 76 -3.94 2.08 20.67
CA GLY A 76 -4.11 0.89 19.84
C GLY A 76 -5.08 1.05 18.68
N GLU A 77 -5.41 2.29 18.30
CA GLU A 77 -6.19 2.56 17.09
C GLU A 77 -5.40 2.21 15.84
N PHE A 78 -6.12 1.84 14.77
CA PHE A 78 -5.52 1.40 13.52
C PHE A 78 -6.39 1.80 12.31
N GLY A 79 -6.84 3.05 12.30
CA GLY A 79 -7.80 3.64 11.37
C GLY A 79 -9.11 3.99 12.06
N LEU A 80 -9.85 4.92 11.46
CA LEU A 80 -11.10 5.47 12.01
C LEU A 80 -12.30 5.31 11.07
N ALA A 81 -12.07 4.89 9.82
CA ALA A 81 -13.09 5.01 8.79
C ALA A 81 -14.31 4.11 9.00
N ALA A 82 -14.18 2.98 9.74
CA ALA A 82 -15.30 2.10 10.08
C ALA A 82 -15.83 2.29 11.52
N LEU A 83 -15.51 3.40 12.18
CA LEU A 83 -15.90 3.64 13.58
C LEU A 83 -17.10 4.58 13.69
N PRO A 84 -18.31 4.07 14.01
CA PRO A 84 -19.47 4.92 14.27
C PRO A 84 -19.20 5.95 15.36
N GLY A 85 -19.62 7.20 15.12
CA GLY A 85 -19.36 8.32 16.04
C GLY A 85 -18.02 9.04 15.84
N ARG A 86 -17.11 8.51 15.03
CA ARG A 86 -15.80 9.11 14.71
C ARG A 86 -15.73 9.63 13.25
N GLN A 87 -16.88 9.76 12.54
CA GLN A 87 -16.89 10.13 11.12
C GLN A 87 -16.28 11.50 10.84
N ALA A 88 -16.48 12.49 11.73
CA ALA A 88 -15.91 13.82 11.56
C ALA A 88 -14.37 13.80 11.62
N GLU A 89 -13.79 13.04 12.54
CA GLU A 89 -12.36 12.84 12.64
C GLU A 89 -11.81 12.08 11.41
N ALA A 90 -12.44 10.94 11.07
CA ALA A 90 -12.03 10.15 9.91
C ALA A 90 -12.01 10.99 8.62
N ARG A 91 -12.99 11.88 8.43
CA ARG A 91 -13.05 12.77 7.27
C ARG A 91 -12.00 13.88 7.32
N ALA A 92 -11.69 14.42 8.50
CA ALA A 92 -10.60 15.38 8.65
C ALA A 92 -9.24 14.75 8.31
N ASP A 93 -9.00 13.51 8.75
CA ASP A 93 -7.80 12.75 8.43
C ASP A 93 -7.70 12.41 6.93
N ILE A 94 -8.84 12.11 6.28
CA ILE A 94 -8.93 11.88 4.84
C ILE A 94 -8.61 13.16 4.06
N ASP A 95 -9.17 14.30 4.47
CA ASP A 95 -8.95 15.59 3.82
C ASP A 95 -7.47 16.02 3.91
N GLU A 96 -6.86 15.85 5.09
CA GLU A 96 -5.43 16.10 5.28
C GLU A 96 -4.59 15.21 4.35
N ALA A 97 -4.93 13.92 4.30
CA ALA A 97 -4.20 12.95 3.47
C ALA A 97 -4.31 13.28 1.97
N ILE A 98 -5.51 13.62 1.50
CA ILE A 98 -5.74 13.99 0.10
C ILE A 98 -4.99 15.28 -0.25
N ALA A 99 -5.05 16.30 0.62
CA ALA A 99 -4.34 17.56 0.39
C ALA A 99 -2.82 17.35 0.34
N TYR A 100 -2.27 16.53 1.26
CA TYR A 100 -0.85 16.21 1.29
C TYR A 100 -0.45 15.38 0.06
N ALA A 101 -1.19 14.32 -0.27
CA ALA A 101 -0.95 13.47 -1.43
C ALA A 101 -0.96 14.27 -2.74
N ALA A 102 -1.90 15.19 -2.91
CA ALA A 102 -1.96 16.09 -4.05
C ALA A 102 -0.73 17.00 -4.13
N ALA A 103 -0.28 17.53 -2.99
CA ALA A 103 0.87 18.44 -2.93
C ALA A 103 2.21 17.76 -3.31
N ILE A 104 2.35 16.45 -3.05
CA ILE A 104 3.54 15.64 -3.41
C ILE A 104 3.35 14.81 -4.68
N ASN A 105 2.24 14.99 -5.40
CA ASN A 105 1.88 14.20 -6.58
C ASN A 105 1.93 12.69 -6.33
N ALA A 106 1.41 12.24 -5.18
CA ALA A 106 1.27 10.81 -4.88
C ALA A 106 0.20 10.16 -5.77
N ALA A 107 0.28 8.85 -5.98
CA ALA A 107 -0.69 8.12 -6.79
C ALA A 107 -1.97 7.77 -6.00
N ALA A 108 -1.86 7.53 -4.69
CA ALA A 108 -2.96 7.00 -3.90
C ALA A 108 -2.93 7.43 -2.43
N VAL A 109 -4.10 7.31 -1.78
CA VAL A 109 -4.28 7.42 -0.33
C VAL A 109 -4.94 6.16 0.18
N HIS A 110 -4.32 5.48 1.15
CA HIS A 110 -4.92 4.35 1.87
C HIS A 110 -5.80 4.86 3.01
N VAL A 111 -7.10 4.55 2.94
CA VAL A 111 -8.09 4.89 3.98
C VAL A 111 -8.25 3.67 4.89
N MET A 112 -7.57 3.71 6.03
CA MET A 112 -7.55 2.63 7.01
C MET A 112 -8.90 2.46 7.68
N ALA A 113 -9.46 1.24 7.62
CA ALA A 113 -10.79 0.95 8.17
C ALA A 113 -10.88 1.12 9.70
N GLY A 114 -9.86 0.62 10.40
CA GLY A 114 -9.86 0.56 11.86
C GLY A 114 -10.39 -0.76 12.43
N LYS A 115 -10.32 -0.86 13.75
CA LYS A 115 -10.85 -2.00 14.51
C LYS A 115 -12.31 -1.73 14.87
N SER A 116 -13.22 -2.60 14.49
CA SER A 116 -14.66 -2.44 14.72
C SER A 116 -15.31 -3.75 15.19
N ASP A 117 -16.56 -3.64 15.62
CA ASP A 117 -17.41 -4.78 15.95
C ASP A 117 -18.05 -5.46 14.71
N ALA A 118 -17.70 -4.98 13.52
CA ALA A 118 -18.29 -5.40 12.23
C ALA A 118 -19.83 -5.30 12.16
N SER A 119 -20.44 -4.49 13.03
CA SER A 119 -21.89 -4.25 13.03
C SER A 119 -22.38 -3.59 11.72
N PRO A 120 -23.67 -3.67 11.40
CA PRO A 120 -24.25 -2.93 10.28
C PRO A 120 -23.94 -1.43 10.32
N ALA A 121 -23.86 -0.82 11.52
CA ALA A 121 -23.51 0.58 11.70
C ALA A 121 -22.04 0.84 11.31
N ALA A 122 -21.10 -0.04 11.69
CA ALA A 122 -19.71 0.06 11.30
C ALA A 122 -19.52 -0.12 9.78
N GLN A 123 -20.24 -1.08 9.19
CA GLN A 123 -20.23 -1.29 7.74
C GLN A 123 -20.75 -0.06 6.98
N GLN A 124 -21.86 0.53 7.43
CA GLN A 124 -22.38 1.73 6.80
C GLN A 124 -21.45 2.93 6.98
N CYS A 125 -20.86 3.09 8.18
CA CYS A 125 -19.88 4.13 8.47
C CYS A 125 -18.68 4.05 7.50
N TYR A 126 -18.15 2.84 7.27
CA TYR A 126 -17.04 2.64 6.34
C TYR A 126 -17.43 2.99 4.90
N ARG A 127 -18.61 2.52 4.44
CA ARG A 127 -19.15 2.87 3.11
C ARG A 127 -19.26 4.38 2.90
N ASP A 128 -19.82 5.08 3.87
CA ASP A 128 -20.03 6.54 3.80
C ASP A 128 -18.71 7.31 3.76
N ASN A 129 -17.72 6.89 4.55
CA ASN A 129 -16.41 7.52 4.58
C ASN A 129 -15.58 7.20 3.33
N LEU A 130 -15.71 6.00 2.74
CA LEU A 130 -15.06 5.68 1.46
C LEU A 130 -15.69 6.44 0.29
N ALA A 131 -17.02 6.57 0.25
CA ALA A 131 -17.69 7.38 -0.76
C ALA A 131 -17.29 8.86 -0.66
N TYR A 132 -17.17 9.38 0.56
CA TYR A 132 -16.62 10.70 0.82
C TYR A 132 -15.19 10.83 0.30
N ALA A 133 -14.29 9.92 0.70
CA ALA A 133 -12.89 9.94 0.29
C ALA A 133 -12.73 9.88 -1.24
N ALA A 134 -13.48 9.00 -1.91
CA ALA A 134 -13.45 8.88 -3.36
C ALA A 134 -13.86 10.18 -4.06
N SER A 135 -14.91 10.83 -3.56
CA SER A 135 -15.41 12.10 -4.10
C SER A 135 -14.42 13.23 -3.92
N GLN A 136 -13.74 13.30 -2.75
CA GLN A 136 -12.71 14.32 -2.48
C GLN A 136 -11.42 14.06 -3.28
N ALA A 137 -11.03 12.80 -3.48
CA ALA A 137 -9.81 12.41 -4.20
C ALA A 137 -9.91 12.58 -5.72
N MET A 138 -11.12 12.46 -6.28
CA MET A 138 -11.38 12.47 -7.74
C MET A 138 -10.84 13.73 -8.45
N PRO A 139 -11.04 14.97 -7.95
CA PRO A 139 -10.53 16.17 -8.60
C PRO A 139 -9.00 16.22 -8.68
N HIS A 140 -8.31 15.45 -7.84
CA HIS A 140 -6.85 15.38 -7.78
C HIS A 140 -6.29 14.19 -8.55
N GLY A 141 -7.14 13.36 -9.15
CA GLY A 141 -6.70 12.15 -9.85
C GLY A 141 -6.16 11.06 -8.92
N LEU A 142 -6.45 11.14 -7.62
CA LEU A 142 -5.96 10.21 -6.62
C LEU A 142 -6.82 8.94 -6.54
N THR A 143 -6.17 7.81 -6.37
CA THR A 143 -6.82 6.54 -6.03
C THR A 143 -6.98 6.43 -4.51
N ILE A 144 -8.16 5.99 -4.06
CA ILE A 144 -8.39 5.57 -2.68
C ILE A 144 -8.11 4.07 -2.60
N LEU A 145 -7.21 3.68 -1.72
CA LEU A 145 -6.89 2.29 -1.44
C LEU A 145 -7.59 1.82 -0.17
N ILE A 146 -8.09 0.59 -0.21
CA ILE A 146 -8.55 -0.15 0.96
C ILE A 146 -7.78 -1.47 1.04
N GLU A 147 -7.42 -1.89 2.25
CA GLU A 147 -6.57 -3.05 2.46
C GLU A 147 -7.23 -4.10 3.37
N PRO A 148 -7.34 -5.34 2.91
CA PRO A 148 -7.64 -6.49 3.77
C PRO A 148 -6.43 -6.83 4.64
N ILE A 149 -6.52 -6.53 5.94
CA ILE A 149 -5.42 -6.77 6.91
C ILE A 149 -5.70 -8.03 7.73
N ASN A 150 -4.68 -8.84 7.96
CA ASN A 150 -4.80 -10.09 8.69
C ASN A 150 -5.13 -9.86 10.18
N ARG A 151 -5.99 -10.72 10.72
CA ARG A 151 -6.46 -10.65 12.11
C ARG A 151 -5.47 -11.21 13.14
N MET A 152 -4.39 -11.83 12.68
CA MET A 152 -3.33 -12.31 13.58
C MET A 152 -2.50 -11.13 14.08
N ASP A 153 -2.14 -10.20 13.17
CA ASP A 153 -1.39 -8.99 13.49
C ASP A 153 -2.28 -7.88 14.06
N VAL A 154 -3.51 -7.74 13.50
CA VAL A 154 -4.46 -6.69 13.90
C VAL A 154 -5.82 -7.31 14.24
N PRO A 155 -5.96 -7.90 15.45
CA PRO A 155 -7.23 -8.45 15.90
C PRO A 155 -8.35 -7.42 15.86
N GLY A 156 -9.50 -7.80 15.28
CA GLY A 156 -10.66 -6.93 15.17
C GLY A 156 -10.62 -5.93 14.01
N TYR A 157 -9.62 -5.98 13.12
CA TYR A 157 -9.61 -5.12 11.95
C TYR A 157 -10.85 -5.36 11.08
N HIS A 158 -11.49 -4.27 10.63
CA HIS A 158 -12.80 -4.30 9.99
C HIS A 158 -12.81 -5.07 8.66
N LEU A 159 -11.80 -4.87 7.81
CA LEU A 159 -11.69 -5.51 6.50
C LEU A 159 -10.52 -6.50 6.50
N SER A 160 -10.80 -7.81 6.31
CA SER A 160 -9.76 -8.84 6.42
C SER A 160 -9.74 -9.87 5.28
N TYR A 161 -10.70 -9.81 4.35
CA TYR A 161 -10.77 -10.71 3.21
C TYR A 161 -10.82 -9.94 1.89
N VAL A 162 -10.14 -10.47 0.88
CA VAL A 162 -10.06 -9.84 -0.46
C VAL A 162 -11.46 -9.72 -1.07
N GLU A 163 -12.27 -10.77 -0.95
CA GLU A 163 -13.62 -10.80 -1.53
C GLU A 163 -14.54 -9.76 -0.91
N ASP A 164 -14.45 -9.54 0.42
CA ASP A 164 -15.23 -8.50 1.10
C ASP A 164 -14.86 -7.09 0.57
N GLY A 165 -13.57 -6.87 0.32
CA GLY A 165 -13.07 -5.63 -0.27
C GLY A 165 -13.57 -5.43 -1.72
N VAL A 166 -13.56 -6.49 -2.51
CA VAL A 166 -14.09 -6.47 -3.89
C VAL A 166 -15.60 -6.20 -3.91
N GLU A 167 -16.37 -6.85 -3.03
CA GLU A 167 -17.80 -6.61 -2.89
C GLU A 167 -18.08 -5.15 -2.50
N LEU A 168 -17.32 -4.61 -1.55
CA LEU A 168 -17.43 -3.23 -1.10
C LEU A 168 -17.15 -2.23 -2.23
N ILE A 169 -16.05 -2.39 -2.98
CA ILE A 169 -15.69 -1.55 -4.13
C ILE A 169 -16.80 -1.59 -5.19
N THR A 170 -17.26 -2.79 -5.52
CA THR A 170 -18.32 -3.00 -6.52
C THR A 170 -19.63 -2.33 -6.10
N ALA A 171 -20.01 -2.47 -4.83
CA ALA A 171 -21.23 -1.88 -4.30
C ALA A 171 -21.19 -0.34 -4.23
N LEU A 172 -20.01 0.25 -4.01
CA LEU A 172 -19.81 1.70 -4.00
C LEU A 172 -19.78 2.30 -5.41
N GLY A 173 -19.30 1.58 -6.42
CA GLY A 173 -19.34 1.99 -7.83
C GLY A 173 -18.39 3.14 -8.20
N PHE A 174 -17.42 3.50 -7.36
CA PHE A 174 -16.41 4.52 -7.68
C PHE A 174 -15.22 3.87 -8.38
N GLU A 175 -14.82 4.41 -9.54
CA GLU A 175 -13.68 3.89 -10.30
C GLU A 175 -12.33 4.11 -9.60
N ASN A 176 -12.23 5.13 -8.78
CA ASN A 176 -11.03 5.50 -8.03
C ASN A 176 -10.93 4.89 -6.63
N ILE A 177 -11.79 3.90 -6.27
CA ILE A 177 -11.56 3.05 -5.10
C ILE A 177 -11.01 1.71 -5.58
N LYS A 178 -9.85 1.31 -5.04
CA LYS A 178 -9.16 0.08 -5.41
C LYS A 178 -8.66 -0.67 -4.17
N LEU A 179 -8.37 -1.97 -4.36
CA LEU A 179 -7.69 -2.77 -3.35
C LEU A 179 -6.19 -2.46 -3.33
N MET A 180 -5.64 -2.34 -2.14
CA MET A 180 -4.24 -2.65 -1.86
C MET A 180 -4.16 -4.13 -1.54
N PHE A 181 -3.57 -4.91 -2.44
CA PHE A 181 -3.45 -6.35 -2.31
C PHE A 181 -2.09 -6.68 -1.69
N ASP A 182 -2.05 -6.76 -0.36
CA ASP A 182 -0.85 -7.24 0.32
C ASP A 182 -0.83 -8.77 0.34
N CYS A 183 0.19 -9.36 -0.33
CA CYS A 183 0.39 -10.80 -0.40
C CYS A 183 0.63 -11.42 0.97
N TYR A 184 1.28 -10.69 1.90
CA TYR A 184 1.53 -11.16 3.27
C TYR A 184 0.21 -11.34 4.04
N HIS A 185 -0.61 -10.30 4.09
CA HIS A 185 -1.90 -10.35 4.78
C HIS A 185 -2.84 -11.38 4.16
N THR A 186 -2.89 -11.43 2.83
CA THR A 186 -3.75 -12.38 2.10
C THR A 186 -3.30 -13.82 2.30
N GLN A 187 -1.98 -14.10 2.33
CA GLN A 187 -1.49 -15.47 2.58
C GLN A 187 -1.89 -15.98 3.94
N ILE A 188 -1.75 -15.16 4.99
CA ILE A 188 -2.11 -15.53 6.37
C ILE A 188 -3.61 -15.83 6.49
N MET A 189 -4.46 -15.04 5.83
CA MET A 189 -5.91 -15.17 5.97
C MET A 189 -6.52 -16.21 5.03
N GLN A 190 -6.00 -16.35 3.81
CA GLN A 190 -6.73 -17.02 2.74
C GLN A 190 -5.86 -17.95 1.87
N GLY A 191 -4.59 -17.61 1.66
CA GLY A 191 -3.74 -18.31 0.69
C GLY A 191 -4.20 -18.15 -0.77
N ASP A 192 -3.74 -19.03 -1.65
CA ASP A 192 -4.09 -19.05 -3.09
C ASP A 192 -3.82 -17.71 -3.81
N ILE A 193 -2.69 -17.10 -3.49
CA ILE A 193 -2.32 -15.72 -3.86
C ILE A 193 -2.42 -15.49 -5.37
N CYS A 194 -1.80 -16.35 -6.20
CA CYS A 194 -1.76 -16.13 -7.65
C CYS A 194 -3.17 -16.09 -8.27
N ARG A 195 -4.07 -17.00 -7.87
CA ARG A 195 -5.43 -17.05 -8.40
C ARG A 195 -6.27 -15.85 -7.94
N ARG A 196 -6.21 -15.51 -6.64
CA ARG A 196 -6.93 -14.36 -6.07
C ARG A 196 -6.49 -13.05 -6.73
N LEU A 197 -5.18 -12.87 -6.88
CA LEU A 197 -4.59 -11.71 -7.51
C LEU A 197 -5.03 -11.57 -8.97
N THR A 198 -4.93 -12.63 -9.77
CA THR A 198 -5.33 -12.59 -11.18
C THR A 198 -6.83 -12.43 -11.40
N ALA A 199 -7.65 -13.08 -10.57
CA ALA A 199 -9.11 -12.97 -10.65
C ALA A 199 -9.62 -11.57 -10.31
N ASN A 200 -8.92 -10.84 -9.42
CA ASN A 200 -9.35 -9.53 -8.93
C ASN A 200 -8.51 -8.37 -9.48
N LEU A 201 -7.67 -8.60 -10.49
CA LEU A 201 -6.69 -7.62 -10.98
C LEU A 201 -7.31 -6.26 -11.32
N HIS A 202 -8.51 -6.22 -11.89
CA HIS A 202 -9.20 -4.98 -12.25
C HIS A 202 -9.66 -4.14 -11.04
N HIS A 203 -9.75 -4.75 -9.86
CA HIS A 203 -10.03 -4.06 -8.60
C HIS A 203 -8.75 -3.64 -7.86
N ILE A 204 -7.57 -4.15 -8.26
CA ILE A 204 -6.31 -3.90 -7.57
C ILE A 204 -5.69 -2.59 -8.07
N GLY A 205 -5.42 -1.67 -7.15
CA GLY A 205 -4.68 -0.43 -7.40
C GLY A 205 -3.22 -0.52 -7.04
N HIS A 206 -2.89 -1.34 -6.03
CA HIS A 206 -1.52 -1.54 -5.56
C HIS A 206 -1.32 -2.96 -5.04
N VAL A 207 -0.11 -3.49 -5.18
CA VAL A 207 0.29 -4.82 -4.68
C VAL A 207 1.47 -4.64 -3.73
N GLN A 208 1.43 -5.34 -2.58
CA GLN A 208 2.53 -5.34 -1.62
C GLN A 208 3.02 -6.76 -1.36
N MET A 209 4.27 -6.88 -0.90
CA MET A 209 4.93 -8.15 -0.66
C MET A 209 5.80 -8.14 0.58
N ALA A 210 5.76 -9.23 1.34
CA ALA A 210 6.69 -9.61 2.40
C ALA A 210 6.69 -11.13 2.58
N ALA A 211 7.72 -11.66 3.23
CA ALA A 211 7.76 -13.07 3.58
C ALA A 211 6.68 -13.42 4.63
N VAL A 212 6.18 -14.65 4.56
CA VAL A 212 5.30 -15.23 5.57
C VAL A 212 6.04 -16.38 6.24
N PRO A 213 6.01 -16.52 7.59
CA PRO A 213 5.17 -15.80 8.53
C PRO A 213 5.81 -14.55 9.18
N ASP A 214 7.08 -14.26 8.97
CA ASP A 214 7.87 -13.31 9.75
C ASP A 214 7.81 -11.87 9.25
N ARG A 215 7.11 -11.63 8.12
CA ARG A 215 7.03 -10.35 7.42
C ARG A 215 8.42 -9.78 7.03
N GLY A 216 9.39 -10.66 6.79
CA GLY A 216 10.76 -10.31 6.38
C GLY A 216 10.92 -10.13 4.87
N GLU A 217 12.18 -10.18 4.40
CA GLU A 217 12.54 -10.04 2.98
C GLU A 217 11.82 -11.08 2.12
N PRO A 218 11.32 -10.70 0.91
CA PRO A 218 10.41 -11.54 0.12
C PRO A 218 11.08 -12.72 -0.60
N ASP A 219 12.38 -12.91 -0.47
CA ASP A 219 13.10 -14.03 -1.11
C ASP A 219 13.15 -15.31 -0.24
N ALA A 220 12.45 -15.32 0.88
CA ALA A 220 12.32 -16.46 1.79
C ALA A 220 10.87 -16.59 2.29
N GLY A 221 10.59 -17.64 3.07
CA GLY A 221 9.27 -17.89 3.67
C GLY A 221 8.37 -18.76 2.80
N GLU A 222 7.06 -18.74 3.10
CA GLU A 222 6.06 -19.63 2.48
C GLU A 222 5.67 -19.22 1.06
N LEU A 223 5.83 -17.94 0.68
CA LEU A 223 5.47 -17.43 -0.64
C LEU A 223 6.63 -17.52 -1.62
N PHE A 224 6.39 -18.14 -2.77
CA PHE A 224 7.35 -18.18 -3.86
C PHE A 224 7.09 -16.99 -4.80
N TYR A 225 7.64 -15.81 -4.48
CA TYR A 225 7.42 -14.57 -5.23
C TYR A 225 7.78 -14.62 -6.72
N PRO A 226 8.76 -15.40 -7.22
CA PRO A 226 8.93 -15.54 -8.67
C PRO A 226 7.65 -16.01 -9.39
N ALA A 227 6.85 -16.90 -8.80
CA ALA A 227 5.58 -17.34 -9.38
C ALA A 227 4.50 -16.25 -9.25
N VAL A 228 4.46 -15.52 -8.13
CA VAL A 228 3.51 -14.40 -7.93
C VAL A 228 3.75 -13.29 -8.95
N LEU A 229 5.01 -12.87 -9.12
CA LEU A 229 5.40 -11.85 -10.10
C LEU A 229 5.12 -12.29 -11.54
N ALA A 230 5.39 -13.55 -11.87
CA ALA A 230 5.06 -14.10 -13.18
C ALA A 230 3.55 -14.10 -13.45
N ALA A 231 2.72 -14.43 -12.45
CA ALA A 231 1.26 -14.37 -12.55
C ALA A 231 0.76 -12.92 -12.75
N LEU A 232 1.30 -11.97 -11.98
CA LEU A 232 1.02 -10.53 -12.13
C LEU A 232 1.31 -10.04 -13.55
N TYR A 233 2.50 -10.34 -14.05
CA TYR A 233 2.92 -9.92 -15.39
C TYR A 233 2.04 -10.56 -16.47
N ALA A 234 1.79 -11.87 -16.38
CA ALA A 234 0.94 -12.58 -17.34
C ALA A 234 -0.51 -12.04 -17.35
N ALA A 235 -1.00 -11.54 -16.23
CA ALA A 235 -2.31 -10.91 -16.12
C ALA A 235 -2.34 -9.45 -16.61
N GLY A 236 -1.18 -8.85 -16.94
CA GLY A 236 -1.10 -7.49 -17.48
C GLY A 236 -0.96 -6.39 -16.43
N TYR A 237 -0.56 -6.69 -15.18
CA TYR A 237 -0.30 -5.66 -14.18
C TYR A 237 0.84 -4.74 -14.61
N GLN A 238 0.63 -3.44 -14.52
CA GLN A 238 1.60 -2.41 -14.90
C GLN A 238 2.04 -1.52 -13.74
N GLY A 239 1.56 -1.81 -12.54
CA GLY A 239 1.89 -1.05 -11.33
C GLY A 239 3.25 -1.39 -10.74
N PHE A 240 3.52 -0.82 -9.57
CA PHE A 240 4.68 -1.16 -8.74
C PHE A 240 4.28 -2.23 -7.71
N VAL A 241 5.25 -3.03 -7.27
CA VAL A 241 5.08 -3.97 -6.17
C VAL A 241 5.80 -3.42 -4.94
N GLY A 242 5.05 -3.09 -3.91
CA GLY A 242 5.55 -2.49 -2.67
C GLY A 242 6.30 -3.48 -1.80
N ALA A 243 7.52 -3.12 -1.42
CA ALA A 243 8.34 -3.90 -0.51
C ALA A 243 8.02 -3.50 0.94
N GLU A 244 6.94 -4.05 1.49
CA GLU A 244 6.44 -3.74 2.83
C GLU A 244 6.82 -4.81 3.83
N TYR A 245 8.11 -4.87 4.18
CA TYR A 245 8.65 -5.89 5.05
C TYR A 245 9.55 -5.34 6.17
N ARG A 246 9.72 -6.13 7.22
CA ARG A 246 10.64 -5.86 8.34
C ARG A 246 11.99 -6.49 8.01
N PRO A 247 13.05 -5.70 7.87
CA PRO A 247 14.38 -6.25 7.65
C PRO A 247 14.77 -7.23 8.77
N ARG A 248 15.28 -8.42 8.40
CA ARG A 248 15.76 -9.43 9.37
C ARG A 248 17.09 -9.05 9.99
N ASP A 249 17.86 -8.21 9.30
CA ASP A 249 19.14 -7.66 9.75
C ASP A 249 19.21 -6.19 9.31
N THR A 250 20.32 -5.70 8.80
CA THR A 250 20.39 -4.37 8.21
C THR A 250 19.65 -4.34 6.87
N ILE A 251 19.05 -3.19 6.55
CA ILE A 251 18.29 -3.03 5.30
C ILE A 251 19.19 -3.36 4.11
N ASP A 252 20.40 -2.79 4.06
CA ASP A 252 21.33 -2.96 2.94
C ASP A 252 21.75 -4.43 2.74
N ALA A 253 21.91 -5.19 3.81
CA ALA A 253 22.24 -6.62 3.74
C ALA A 253 21.06 -7.45 3.18
N GLY A 254 19.83 -7.03 3.44
CA GLY A 254 18.60 -7.69 3.00
C GLY A 254 18.23 -7.44 1.54
N LEU A 255 18.79 -6.43 0.85
CA LEU A 255 18.33 -5.99 -0.48
C LEU A 255 18.71 -6.93 -1.64
N GLY A 256 19.40 -8.03 -1.39
CA GLY A 256 19.83 -8.97 -2.43
C GLY A 256 18.70 -9.51 -3.32
N TRP A 257 17.48 -9.59 -2.82
CA TRP A 257 16.28 -10.00 -3.56
C TRP A 257 15.92 -9.02 -4.68
N LEU A 258 16.11 -7.71 -4.48
CA LEU A 258 15.70 -6.66 -5.42
C LEU A 258 16.39 -6.84 -6.79
N ALA A 259 17.71 -7.01 -6.78
CA ALA A 259 18.46 -7.25 -8.00
C ALA A 259 18.07 -8.57 -8.68
N LYS A 260 17.86 -9.65 -7.90
CA LYS A 260 17.44 -10.97 -8.43
C LYS A 260 16.08 -10.90 -9.13
N PHE A 261 15.09 -10.23 -8.52
CA PHE A 261 13.74 -10.14 -9.08
C PHE A 261 13.69 -9.21 -10.31
N LYS A 262 14.44 -8.10 -10.30
CA LYS A 262 14.58 -7.24 -11.48
C LYS A 262 15.22 -7.96 -12.68
N GLN A 263 16.21 -8.82 -12.44
CA GLN A 263 16.84 -9.63 -13.49
C GLN A 263 15.92 -10.73 -14.02
N ALA A 264 15.11 -11.35 -13.17
CA ALA A 264 14.16 -12.39 -13.58
C ALA A 264 13.07 -11.87 -14.53
N GLY A 265 12.67 -10.61 -14.40
CA GLY A 265 11.71 -9.97 -15.27
C GLY A 265 12.22 -9.63 -16.68
N GLY A 266 13.53 -9.66 -16.92
CA GLY A 266 14.16 -9.33 -18.21
C GLY A 266 14.42 -10.51 -19.15
N ARG A 267 13.88 -11.71 -18.88
CA ARG A 267 14.09 -12.92 -19.72
C ARG A 267 12.91 -13.22 -20.60
#